data_3a2b9ba779a6e3688d5b8c4f8963fac8
#
_entry.id   3a2b9ba779a6e3688d5b8c4f8963fac8
#
_cell.length_a   1.000
_cell.length_b   1.000
_cell.length_c   1.000
_cell.angle_alpha   90.00
_cell.angle_beta   90.00
_cell.angle_gamma   90.00
#
_symmetry.space_group_name_H-M   'P 1'
#
loop_
_entity.id
_entity.type
_entity.pdbx_description
1 polymer ?
#
loop_
_entity_poly.entity_id
_entity_poly.type
_entity_poly.pdbx_seq_one_letter_code
_entity_poly.pdbx_strand_id
1 'polypeptide(L)' 'MNRTIQLAEEEAAVLRSVLEEYISELRMEVANTDSMDFREDLKRKEEILRSLVGRLR' A
#
# COMPACT_ATOMS: atom_id res chain seq x y z
N MET A 1 2.66 17.87 -3.55
CA MET A 1 1.59 18.55 -2.84
C MET A 1 0.88 17.59 -1.90
N ASN A 2 0.74 17.96 -0.64
CA ASN A 2 0.11 17.09 0.36
C ASN A 2 -1.38 17.34 0.45
N ARG A 3 -2.12 16.28 0.68
CA ARG A 3 -3.55 16.35 0.88
C ARG A 3 -3.91 15.76 2.22
N THR A 4 -4.92 16.31 2.85
CA THR A 4 -5.39 15.81 4.13
C THR A 4 -6.79 15.26 3.97
N ILE A 5 -7.05 14.11 4.58
CA ILE A 5 -8.36 13.50 4.59
C ILE A 5 -8.71 13.13 6.02
N GLN A 6 -9.96 13.38 6.41
CA GLN A 6 -10.45 13.01 7.73
C GLN A 6 -11.24 11.72 7.65
N LEU A 7 -10.92 10.78 8.52
CA LEU A 7 -11.54 9.47 8.54
C LEU A 7 -12.09 9.16 9.94
N ALA A 8 -13.29 8.61 9.99
CA ALA A 8 -13.81 8.05 11.23
C ALA A 8 -13.01 6.80 11.57
N GLU A 9 -13.04 6.37 12.83
CA GLU A 9 -12.29 5.18 13.26
C GLU A 9 -12.60 3.96 12.41
N GLU A 10 -13.88 3.73 12.14
CA GLU A 10 -14.28 2.60 11.33
C GLU A 10 -13.75 2.67 9.92
N GLU A 11 -13.77 3.87 9.33
CA GLU A 11 -13.25 4.08 7.99
C GLU A 11 -11.75 3.83 7.93
N ALA A 12 -11.02 4.32 8.92
CA ALA A 12 -9.57 4.12 8.98
C ALA A 12 -9.24 2.63 9.11
N ALA A 13 -10.00 1.90 9.93
CA ALA A 13 -9.78 0.47 10.12
C ALA A 13 -10.02 -0.32 8.83
N VAL A 14 -11.11 -0.01 8.14
CA VAL A 14 -11.43 -0.68 6.87
C VAL A 14 -10.37 -0.36 5.82
N LEU A 15 -10.00 0.90 5.71
CA LEU A 15 -8.98 1.31 4.73
C LEU A 15 -7.65 0.62 5.01
N ARG A 16 -7.23 0.57 6.26
CA ARG A 16 -6.00 -0.12 6.62
C ARG A 16 -6.04 -1.59 6.23
N SER A 17 -7.15 -2.25 6.53
CA SER A 17 -7.33 -3.66 6.20
C SER A 17 -7.22 -3.90 4.69
N VAL A 18 -7.88 -3.08 3.89
CA VAL A 18 -7.84 -3.19 2.43
C VAL A 18 -6.42 -2.97 1.91
N LEU A 19 -5.73 -1.97 2.45
CA LEU A 19 -4.37 -1.68 2.02
C LEU A 19 -3.42 -2.81 2.39
N GLU A 20 -3.58 -3.42 3.55
CA GLU A 20 -2.74 -4.54 3.95
C GLU A 20 -2.95 -5.75 3.05
N GLU A 21 -4.17 -6.01 2.65
CA GLU A 21 -4.47 -7.07 1.69
C GLU A 21 -3.81 -6.79 0.34
N TYR A 22 -3.92 -5.56 -0.13
CA TYR A 22 -3.33 -5.19 -1.41
C TYR A 22 -1.80 -5.27 -1.37
N ILE A 23 -1.19 -4.89 -0.25
CA ILE A 23 0.25 -5.01 -0.07
C ILE A 23 0.68 -6.47 -0.21
N SER A 24 -0.08 -7.40 0.37
CA SER A 24 0.21 -8.83 0.24
C SER A 24 0.17 -9.27 -1.22
N GLU A 25 -0.80 -8.81 -1.99
CA GLU A 25 -0.90 -9.11 -3.40
C GLU A 25 0.28 -8.53 -4.19
N LEU A 26 0.67 -7.30 -3.87
CA LEU A 26 1.82 -6.67 -4.51
C LEU A 26 3.11 -7.45 -4.27
N ARG A 27 3.29 -7.96 -3.06
CA ARG A 27 4.48 -8.74 -2.73
C ARG A 27 4.55 -10.01 -3.58
N MET A 28 3.41 -10.63 -3.83
CA MET A 28 3.36 -11.80 -4.69
C MET A 28 3.69 -11.43 -6.15
N GLU A 29 3.20 -10.30 -6.62
CA GLU A 29 3.51 -9.82 -7.96
C GLU A 29 5.00 -9.52 -8.12
N VAL A 30 5.60 -8.88 -7.12
CA VAL A 30 7.03 -8.59 -7.12
C VAL A 30 7.83 -9.89 -7.22
N ALA A 31 7.42 -10.92 -6.50
CA ALA A 31 8.12 -12.21 -6.50
C ALA A 31 8.00 -12.93 -7.85
N ASN A 32 6.92 -12.68 -8.58
CA ASN A 32 6.61 -13.39 -9.83
C ASN A 32 6.96 -12.64 -11.11
N THR A 33 7.38 -11.38 -11.00
CA THR A 33 7.69 -10.60 -12.20
C THR A 33 9.18 -10.69 -12.58
N ASP A 34 9.44 -10.80 -13.88
CA ASP A 34 10.80 -10.85 -14.40
C ASP A 34 11.30 -9.50 -14.88
N SER A 35 10.40 -8.53 -15.03
CA SER A 35 10.78 -7.20 -15.49
C SER A 35 11.33 -6.36 -14.34
N MET A 36 12.57 -5.91 -14.48
CA MET A 36 13.21 -5.07 -13.47
C MET A 36 12.49 -3.75 -13.27
N ASP A 37 12.11 -3.10 -14.38
CA ASP A 37 11.44 -1.80 -14.31
C ASP A 37 10.08 -1.92 -13.63
N PHE A 38 9.34 -2.94 -14.01
CA PHE A 38 8.01 -3.18 -13.43
C PHE A 38 8.12 -3.54 -11.95
N ARG A 39 9.14 -4.34 -11.61
CA ARG A 39 9.38 -4.72 -10.22
C ARG A 39 9.69 -3.50 -9.35
N GLU A 40 10.48 -2.58 -9.85
CA GLU A 40 10.81 -1.37 -9.10
C GLU A 40 9.59 -0.49 -8.87
N ASP A 41 8.72 -0.37 -9.87
CA ASP A 41 7.47 0.37 -9.73
C ASP A 41 6.57 -0.25 -8.66
N LEU A 42 6.48 -1.57 -8.65
CA LEU A 42 5.68 -2.29 -7.66
C LEU A 42 6.24 -2.10 -6.25
N LYS A 43 7.57 -2.16 -6.11
CA LYS A 43 8.21 -1.95 -4.81
C LYS A 43 7.99 -0.54 -4.29
N ARG A 44 8.06 0.45 -5.16
CA ARG A 44 7.81 1.83 -4.77
C ARG A 44 6.37 2.00 -4.29
N LYS A 45 5.44 1.39 -5.00
CA LYS A 45 4.03 1.42 -4.60
C LYS A 45 3.83 0.75 -3.25
N GLU A 46 4.49 -0.36 -3.02
CA GLU A 46 4.44 -1.06 -1.74
C GLU A 46 4.95 -0.17 -0.60
N GLU A 47 6.06 0.52 -0.81
CA GLU A 47 6.61 1.41 0.21
C GLU A 47 5.64 2.54 0.56
N ILE A 48 5.03 3.14 -0.45
CA ILE A 48 4.05 4.21 -0.23
C ILE A 48 2.87 3.67 0.58
N LEU A 49 2.38 2.50 0.22
CA LEU A 49 1.25 1.89 0.91
C LEU A 49 1.58 1.53 2.36
N ARG A 50 2.77 1.02 2.61
CA ARG A 50 3.20 0.71 3.97
C ARG A 50 3.28 1.96 4.84
N SER A 51 3.76 3.06 4.26
CA SER A 51 3.80 4.33 4.96
C SER A 51 2.40 4.80 5.32
N LEU A 52 1.45 4.65 4.39
CA LEU A 52 0.06 5.02 4.64
C LEU A 52 -0.56 4.17 5.74
N VAL A 53 -0.33 2.87 5.71
CA VAL A 53 -0.84 1.97 6.75
C VAL A 53 -0.32 2.39 8.12
N GLY A 54 0.96 2.77 8.20
CA GLY A 54 1.54 3.25 9.44
C GLY A 54 0.85 4.49 9.99
N ARG A 55 0.37 5.36 9.10
CA ARG A 55 -0.35 6.56 9.50
C ARG A 55 -1.79 6.27 9.95
N LEU A 56 -2.34 5.15 9.53
CA LEU A 56 -3.72 4.79 9.85
C LEU A 56 -3.87 4.02 11.16
N ARG A 57 -2.79 3.75 11.83
CA ARG A 57 -2.79 3.07 13.12
C ARG A 57 -3.13 4.01 14.27
#